data_f7ae992bf04302e7dfb65533ffcfb938
#
_entry.id   f7ae992bf04302e7dfb65533ffcfb938
#
_cell.length_a   1.000
_cell.length_b   1.000
_cell.length_c   1.000
_cell.angle_alpha   90.00
_cell.angle_beta   90.00
_cell.angle_gamma   90.00
#
_symmetry.space_group_name_H-M   'P 1'
#
loop_
_entity.id
_entity.type
_entity.pdbx_description
1 polymer ?
#
loop_
_entity_poly.entity_id
_entity_poly.type
_entity_poly.pdbx_seq_one_letter_code
_entity_poly.pdbx_strand_id
1 'polypeptide(L)'
;MPPLITISGSEPPMLKTKLEDISIVDNSMIYPDYKIFSQQGYTVGIARAQINDLISNKMDVASHVAQELKDCDTDIKIFLSEGWMGMDHRKKISLPGGVKRNWPYTLIINTVMIACIANNAYWIPSASLNATAELLRLWNNDVFQRPEHISLKIRPRPVDTSFEFTLDEDELALNDKIHWLAQMPGL
;
A
#
# COMPACT_ATOMS: atom_id res chain seq x y z
N MET A 1 0.52 -1.65 28.88
CA MET A 1 0.44 -0.38 28.14
C MET A 1 -0.35 -0.68 26.87
N PRO A 2 -1.22 0.23 26.41
CA PRO A 2 -1.79 0.04 25.10
C PRO A 2 -0.66 -0.01 24.07
N PRO A 3 -0.79 -0.80 23.01
CA PRO A 3 0.18 -0.80 21.93
C PRO A 3 0.27 0.60 21.30
N LEU A 4 1.47 1.02 20.99
CA LEU A 4 1.70 2.35 20.41
C LEU A 4 2.04 2.21 18.93
N ILE A 5 1.48 3.11 18.13
CA ILE A 5 1.87 3.29 16.73
C ILE A 5 3.14 4.15 16.69
N THR A 6 4.15 3.73 15.96
CA THR A 6 5.23 4.65 15.60
C THR A 6 4.86 5.36 14.30
N ILE A 7 4.94 6.67 14.26
CA ILE A 7 4.59 7.53 13.13
C ILE A 7 5.84 8.24 12.62
N SER A 8 6.06 8.23 11.32
CA SER A 8 7.14 8.99 10.68
C SER A 8 6.99 10.50 10.92
N GLY A 9 8.14 11.16 11.14
CA GLY A 9 8.19 12.61 11.26
C GLY A 9 7.71 13.37 10.04
N SER A 10 7.70 12.74 8.86
CA SER A 10 7.23 13.32 7.58
C SER A 10 5.70 13.42 7.47
N GLU A 11 4.96 12.67 8.29
CA GLU A 11 3.50 12.62 8.22
C GLU A 11 2.82 13.95 8.59
N PRO A 12 1.63 14.22 8.03
CA PRO A 12 0.90 15.45 8.28
C PRO A 12 0.68 15.74 9.77
N PRO A 13 0.87 17.00 10.24
CA PRO A 13 0.65 17.36 11.64
C PRO A 13 -0.75 16.98 12.16
N MET A 14 -1.77 17.09 11.30
CA MET A 14 -3.14 16.76 11.66
C MET A 14 -3.32 15.25 11.98
N LEU A 15 -2.62 14.35 11.29
CA LEU A 15 -2.63 12.93 11.64
C LEU A 15 -1.93 12.66 12.96
N LYS A 16 -0.78 13.31 13.19
CA LYS A 16 -0.04 13.23 14.47
C LYS A 16 -0.91 13.67 15.64
N THR A 17 -1.59 14.81 15.51
CA THR A 17 -2.52 15.30 16.53
C THR A 17 -3.69 14.33 16.76
N LYS A 18 -4.24 13.75 15.70
CA LYS A 18 -5.34 12.78 15.83
C LYS A 18 -4.97 11.48 16.51
N LEU A 19 -3.71 11.12 16.48
CA LEU A 19 -3.18 9.85 17.00
C LEU A 19 -2.28 10.05 18.23
N GLU A 20 -2.17 11.26 18.77
CA GLU A 20 -1.22 11.62 19.86
C GLU A 20 -1.37 10.74 21.10
N ASP A 21 -2.59 10.29 21.40
CA ASP A 21 -2.91 9.44 22.55
C ASP A 21 -2.45 7.97 22.38
N ILE A 22 -2.15 7.52 21.16
CA ILE A 22 -1.78 6.14 20.85
C ILE A 22 -0.48 6.04 20.03
N SER A 23 0.25 7.12 19.85
CA SER A 23 1.40 7.14 18.94
C SER A 23 2.64 7.77 19.53
N ILE A 24 3.77 7.37 18.96
CA ILE A 24 5.08 8.00 19.16
C ILE A 24 5.60 8.47 17.80
N VAL A 25 6.04 9.71 17.70
CA VAL A 25 6.65 10.25 16.48
C VAL A 25 8.13 9.90 16.46
N ASP A 26 8.57 9.25 15.38
CA ASP A 26 9.96 8.95 15.11
C ASP A 26 10.44 9.72 13.87
N ASN A 27 11.26 10.72 14.09
CA ASN A 27 11.81 11.56 13.03
C ASN A 27 12.92 10.88 12.22
N SER A 28 13.43 9.75 12.68
CA SER A 28 14.45 8.95 11.97
C SER A 28 13.83 7.91 11.04
N MET A 29 12.55 7.62 11.21
CA MET A 29 11.83 6.64 10.39
C MET A 29 11.49 7.23 9.04
N ILE A 30 12.10 6.70 7.99
CA ILE A 30 11.82 7.08 6.60
C ILE A 30 10.69 6.21 6.05
N TYR A 31 10.81 4.90 6.22
CA TYR A 31 9.80 3.89 5.87
C TYR A 31 9.68 2.85 6.98
N PRO A 32 8.48 2.33 7.20
CA PRO A 32 7.17 2.78 6.70
C PRO A 32 6.73 4.12 7.33
N ASP A 33 5.63 4.71 6.84
CA ASP A 33 5.05 5.93 7.44
C ASP A 33 4.47 5.66 8.82
N TYR A 34 3.92 4.45 9.03
CA TYR A 34 3.44 3.97 10.33
C TYR A 34 3.91 2.56 10.61
N LYS A 35 4.29 2.29 11.85
CA LYS A 35 4.63 0.95 12.31
C LYS A 35 3.80 0.58 13.54
N ILE A 36 3.11 -0.56 13.46
CA ILE A 36 2.30 -1.10 14.56
C ILE A 36 2.99 -2.36 15.07
N PHE A 37 3.11 -2.47 16.39
CA PHE A 37 3.65 -3.64 17.05
C PHE A 37 2.51 -4.47 17.63
N SER A 38 2.34 -5.67 17.11
CA SER A 38 1.33 -6.60 17.61
C SER A 38 1.78 -7.26 18.92
N GLN A 39 0.84 -7.45 19.84
CA GLN A 39 1.06 -8.27 21.03
C GLN A 39 1.34 -9.74 20.66
N GLN A 40 1.04 -10.14 19.44
CA GLN A 40 1.32 -11.48 18.92
C GLN A 40 2.76 -11.64 18.41
N GLY A 41 3.59 -10.61 18.53
CA GLY A 41 5.01 -10.64 18.20
C GLY A 41 5.33 -10.44 16.71
N TYR A 42 4.43 -9.87 15.92
CA TYR A 42 4.71 -9.45 14.55
C TYR A 42 4.58 -7.94 14.40
N THR A 43 5.15 -7.41 13.34
CA THR A 43 5.13 -5.98 13.02
C THR A 43 4.33 -5.71 11.75
N VAL A 44 3.60 -4.60 11.74
CA VAL A 44 2.85 -4.13 10.57
C VAL A 44 3.40 -2.79 10.13
N GLY A 45 3.87 -2.74 8.90
CA GLY A 45 4.32 -1.51 8.26
C GLY A 45 3.28 -0.99 7.29
N ILE A 46 2.99 0.31 7.37
CA ILE A 46 1.99 0.95 6.52
C ILE A 46 2.65 2.11 5.79
N ALA A 47 2.75 1.99 4.48
CA ALA A 47 3.13 3.07 3.59
C ALA A 47 1.87 3.80 3.13
N ARG A 48 1.83 5.13 3.24
CA ARG A 48 0.67 5.95 2.88
C ARG A 48 1.01 6.90 1.73
N ALA A 49 0.15 6.95 0.74
CA ALA A 49 0.22 7.98 -0.29
C ALA A 49 -1.15 8.60 -0.57
N GLN A 50 -1.18 9.89 -0.82
CA GLN A 50 -2.39 10.54 -1.30
C GLN A 50 -2.63 10.19 -2.77
N ILE A 51 -3.89 9.95 -3.13
CA ILE A 51 -4.28 9.67 -4.52
C ILE A 51 -3.81 10.78 -5.48
N ASN A 52 -3.85 12.04 -5.04
CA ASN A 52 -3.36 13.15 -5.83
C ASN A 52 -1.87 13.07 -6.14
N ASP A 53 -1.07 12.64 -5.17
CA ASP A 53 0.39 12.50 -5.35
C ASP A 53 0.70 11.33 -6.27
N LEU A 54 0.02 10.20 -6.07
CA LEU A 54 0.12 9.04 -6.94
C LEU A 54 -0.19 9.37 -8.41
N ILE A 55 -1.19 10.22 -8.66
CA ILE A 55 -1.59 10.62 -10.01
C ILE A 55 -0.70 11.73 -10.59
N SER A 56 -0.13 12.58 -9.75
CA SER A 56 0.67 13.74 -10.19
C SER A 56 2.08 13.36 -10.62
N ASN A 57 2.67 12.34 -10.04
CA ASN A 57 4.04 11.88 -10.30
C ASN A 57 4.16 10.99 -11.55
N LYS A 58 3.36 11.26 -12.51
CA LYS A 58 3.29 10.84 -13.92
C LYS A 58 3.70 9.38 -14.23
N MET A 59 4.93 9.01 -14.14
CA MET A 59 5.44 7.68 -14.50
C MET A 59 5.97 6.90 -13.30
N ASP A 60 6.09 7.56 -12.15
CA ASP A 60 6.72 7.01 -10.95
C ASP A 60 5.76 6.42 -9.91
N VAL A 61 4.45 6.38 -10.20
CA VAL A 61 3.49 5.81 -9.25
C VAL A 61 3.89 4.39 -8.86
N ALA A 62 4.26 3.57 -9.84
CA ALA A 62 4.68 2.20 -9.59
C ALA A 62 6.00 2.12 -8.82
N SER A 63 6.99 2.92 -9.23
CA SER A 63 8.30 2.93 -8.60
C SER A 63 8.23 3.49 -7.18
N HIS A 64 7.45 4.55 -6.96
CA HIS A 64 7.27 5.14 -5.63
C HIS A 64 6.62 4.16 -4.66
N VAL A 65 5.46 3.61 -5.02
CA VAL A 65 4.77 2.60 -4.20
C VAL A 65 5.65 1.36 -3.99
N ALA A 66 6.31 0.87 -5.05
CA ALA A 66 7.17 -0.29 -4.95
C ALA A 66 8.38 -0.03 -4.04
N GLN A 67 8.99 1.16 -4.10
CA GLN A 67 10.12 1.51 -3.26
C GLN A 67 9.71 1.61 -1.78
N GLU A 68 8.62 2.30 -1.47
CA GLU A 68 8.10 2.40 -0.10
C GLU A 68 7.81 1.01 0.49
N LEU A 69 7.17 0.13 -0.28
CA LEU A 69 6.87 -1.22 0.18
C LEU A 69 8.11 -2.11 0.27
N LYS A 70 9.10 -1.92 -0.60
CA LYS A 70 10.36 -2.65 -0.56
C LYS A 70 11.16 -2.32 0.69
N ASP A 71 11.24 -1.04 1.03
CA ASP A 71 12.03 -0.54 2.15
C ASP A 71 11.32 -0.74 3.50
N CYS A 72 10.07 -1.20 3.48
CA CYS A 72 9.30 -1.53 4.65
C CYS A 72 9.76 -2.89 5.23
N ASP A 73 10.63 -2.85 6.23
CA ASP A 73 11.10 -4.07 6.95
C ASP A 73 10.10 -4.44 8.07
N THR A 74 9.02 -5.12 7.67
CA THR A 74 7.95 -5.56 8.58
C THR A 74 7.32 -6.86 8.09
N ASP A 75 6.71 -7.61 9.02
CA ASP A 75 6.10 -8.92 8.73
C ASP A 75 4.86 -8.80 7.85
N ILE A 76 4.08 -7.75 8.06
CA ILE A 76 2.89 -7.42 7.25
C ILE A 76 3.10 -6.04 6.64
N LYS A 77 2.87 -5.92 5.34
CA LYS A 77 2.99 -4.67 4.59
C LYS A 77 1.63 -4.23 4.11
N ILE A 78 1.30 -2.98 4.35
CA ILE A 78 0.05 -2.36 3.88
C ILE A 78 0.39 -1.12 3.07
N PHE A 79 -0.17 -1.02 1.89
CA PHE A 79 -0.20 0.22 1.13
C PHE A 79 -1.55 0.91 1.33
N LEU A 80 -1.55 2.05 1.98
CA LEU A 80 -2.73 2.86 2.27
C LEU A 80 -2.83 4.01 1.27
N SER A 81 -3.76 3.93 0.33
CA SER A 81 -4.03 5.05 -0.58
C SER A 81 -5.11 5.95 0.01
N GLU A 82 -4.77 7.23 0.26
CA GLU A 82 -5.70 8.19 0.85
C GLU A 82 -6.33 9.09 -0.21
N GLY A 83 -7.64 9.20 -0.18
CA GLY A 83 -8.43 10.01 -1.09
C GLY A 83 -9.35 9.18 -1.96
N TRP A 84 -10.13 9.87 -2.77
CA TRP A 84 -11.10 9.25 -3.65
C TRP A 84 -10.72 9.44 -5.10
N MET A 85 -10.85 8.39 -5.89
CA MET A 85 -10.80 8.48 -7.35
C MET A 85 -11.91 7.64 -7.95
N GLY A 86 -12.52 8.14 -9.00
CA GLY A 86 -13.52 7.44 -9.78
C GLY A 86 -13.09 7.36 -11.25
N MET A 87 -13.94 6.74 -12.04
CA MET A 87 -13.78 6.63 -13.48
C MET A 87 -14.86 7.47 -14.18
N ASP A 88 -14.45 8.32 -15.11
CA ASP A 88 -15.40 9.05 -15.96
C ASP A 88 -15.91 8.20 -17.15
N HIS A 89 -16.83 8.75 -17.93
CA HIS A 89 -17.40 8.07 -19.10
C HIS A 89 -16.37 7.73 -20.20
N ARG A 90 -15.19 8.36 -20.16
CA ARG A 90 -14.04 8.09 -21.06
C ARG A 90 -13.04 7.12 -20.47
N LYS A 91 -13.39 6.44 -19.39
CA LYS A 91 -12.52 5.53 -18.62
C LYS A 91 -11.26 6.21 -18.06
N LYS A 92 -11.31 7.52 -17.87
CA LYS A 92 -10.23 8.32 -17.28
C LYS A 92 -10.51 8.62 -15.82
N ILE A 93 -9.45 9.01 -15.09
CA ILE A 93 -9.57 9.33 -13.66
C ILE A 93 -10.39 10.60 -13.48
N SER A 94 -11.34 10.50 -12.56
CA SER A 94 -12.12 11.62 -12.03
C SER A 94 -11.87 11.72 -10.53
N LEU A 95 -11.47 12.90 -10.08
CA LEU A 95 -11.24 13.22 -8.67
C LEU A 95 -12.40 14.00 -8.09
N PRO A 96 -12.55 14.09 -6.76
CA PRO A 96 -13.54 14.93 -6.11
C PRO A 96 -13.46 16.38 -6.61
N GLY A 97 -14.60 17.05 -6.67
CA GLY A 97 -14.69 18.39 -7.24
C GLY A 97 -14.70 18.46 -8.77
N GLY A 98 -14.86 17.30 -9.45
CA GLY A 98 -14.95 17.24 -10.90
C GLY A 98 -13.61 17.39 -11.63
N VAL A 99 -12.51 17.37 -10.92
CA VAL A 99 -11.17 17.44 -11.52
C VAL A 99 -10.91 16.16 -12.31
N LYS A 100 -10.69 16.31 -13.60
CA LYS A 100 -10.39 15.19 -14.51
C LYS A 100 -8.89 15.11 -14.78
N ARG A 101 -8.38 13.91 -14.83
CA ARG A 101 -7.00 13.61 -15.21
C ARG A 101 -6.98 12.77 -16.49
N ASN A 102 -5.95 12.98 -17.30
CA ASN A 102 -5.87 12.33 -18.62
C ASN A 102 -5.43 10.86 -18.57
N TRP A 103 -5.20 10.33 -17.37
CA TRP A 103 -4.77 8.97 -17.15
C TRP A 103 -5.94 7.98 -17.22
N PRO A 104 -5.77 6.82 -17.86
CA PRO A 104 -6.73 5.74 -17.76
C PRO A 104 -6.86 5.29 -16.30
N TYR A 105 -8.10 5.16 -15.82
CA TYR A 105 -8.37 4.70 -14.47
C TYR A 105 -7.74 3.33 -14.17
N THR A 106 -7.87 2.39 -15.13
CA THR A 106 -7.34 1.03 -15.02
C THR A 106 -5.82 1.00 -14.93
N LEU A 107 -5.13 1.94 -15.55
CA LEU A 107 -3.67 2.00 -15.50
C LEU A 107 -3.19 2.21 -14.05
N ILE A 108 -3.77 3.17 -13.32
CA ILE A 108 -3.38 3.43 -11.93
C ILE A 108 -3.72 2.25 -11.03
N ILE A 109 -4.92 1.69 -11.18
CA ILE A 109 -5.32 0.52 -10.39
C ILE A 109 -4.36 -0.65 -10.62
N ASN A 110 -4.11 -1.00 -11.87
CA ASN A 110 -3.22 -2.12 -12.20
C ASN A 110 -1.79 -1.88 -11.70
N THR A 111 -1.28 -0.66 -11.84
CA THR A 111 0.06 -0.30 -11.38
C THR A 111 0.21 -0.48 -9.86
N VAL A 112 -0.75 0.05 -9.09
CA VAL A 112 -0.74 -0.11 -7.63
C VAL A 112 -0.90 -1.57 -7.23
N MET A 113 -1.81 -2.31 -7.86
CA MET A 113 -1.99 -3.74 -7.59
C MET A 113 -0.72 -4.55 -7.87
N ILE A 114 -0.07 -4.33 -9.02
CA ILE A 114 1.17 -5.03 -9.37
C ILE A 114 2.28 -4.71 -8.33
N ALA A 115 2.43 -3.44 -7.95
CA ALA A 115 3.39 -3.04 -6.94
C ALA A 115 3.13 -3.71 -5.58
N CYS A 116 1.87 -3.81 -5.17
CA CYS A 116 1.49 -4.49 -3.94
C CYS A 116 1.75 -6.00 -4.00
N ILE A 117 1.37 -6.66 -5.10
CA ILE A 117 1.60 -8.10 -5.30
C ILE A 117 3.10 -8.41 -5.29
N ALA A 118 3.90 -7.64 -6.03
CA ALA A 118 5.35 -7.84 -6.12
C ALA A 118 6.07 -7.69 -4.77
N ASN A 119 5.48 -6.94 -3.81
CA ASN A 119 6.06 -6.69 -2.49
C ASN A 119 5.32 -7.42 -1.35
N ASN A 120 4.41 -8.35 -1.65
CA ASN A 120 3.57 -9.05 -0.67
C ASN A 120 2.82 -8.09 0.26
N ALA A 121 2.26 -7.02 -0.31
CA ALA A 121 1.56 -5.99 0.43
C ALA A 121 0.05 -6.02 0.15
N TYR A 122 -0.72 -5.58 1.14
CA TYR A 122 -2.15 -5.37 1.01
C TYR A 122 -2.43 -3.93 0.58
N TRP A 123 -3.25 -3.75 -0.43
CA TRP A 123 -3.73 -2.41 -0.78
C TRP A 123 -5.05 -2.12 -0.08
N ILE A 124 -5.08 -1.06 0.70
CA ILE A 124 -6.28 -0.62 1.43
C ILE A 124 -6.54 0.85 1.09
N PRO A 125 -7.69 1.17 0.48
CA PRO A 125 -8.07 2.56 0.24
C PRO A 125 -8.66 3.20 1.50
N SER A 126 -8.35 4.47 1.73
CA SER A 126 -8.96 5.33 2.72
C SER A 126 -9.60 6.55 2.06
N ALA A 127 -10.81 6.91 2.46
CA ALA A 127 -11.54 7.99 1.81
C ALA A 127 -10.98 9.39 2.13
N SER A 128 -10.31 9.56 3.28
CA SER A 128 -9.84 10.85 3.77
C SER A 128 -8.86 10.67 4.91
N LEU A 129 -8.17 11.75 5.28
CA LEU A 129 -7.28 11.80 6.42
C LEU A 129 -7.97 11.39 7.75
N ASN A 130 -9.24 11.75 7.93
CA ASN A 130 -10.01 11.29 9.10
C ASN A 130 -10.23 9.78 9.08
N ALA A 131 -10.61 9.23 7.93
CA ALA A 131 -10.78 7.79 7.77
C ALA A 131 -9.45 7.05 7.96
N THR A 132 -8.34 7.61 7.52
CA THR A 132 -6.99 7.08 7.77
C THR A 132 -6.71 7.00 9.27
N ALA A 133 -6.97 8.08 10.02
CA ALA A 133 -6.77 8.08 11.47
C ALA A 133 -7.62 7.01 12.18
N GLU A 134 -8.89 6.87 11.81
CA GLU A 134 -9.78 5.85 12.38
C GLU A 134 -9.33 4.42 12.05
N LEU A 135 -8.88 4.17 10.82
CA LEU A 135 -8.31 2.87 10.43
C LEU A 135 -7.08 2.54 11.26
N LEU A 136 -6.15 3.48 11.42
CA LEU A 136 -4.95 3.28 12.21
C LEU A 136 -5.27 2.98 13.68
N ARG A 137 -6.26 3.68 14.27
CA ARG A 137 -6.77 3.40 15.62
C ARG A 137 -7.34 1.99 15.73
N LEU A 138 -8.23 1.63 14.81
CA LEU A 138 -8.85 0.31 14.78
C LEU A 138 -7.79 -0.79 14.66
N TRP A 139 -6.83 -0.62 13.77
CA TRP A 139 -5.77 -1.61 13.57
C TRP A 139 -4.87 -1.75 14.78
N ASN A 140 -4.48 -0.62 15.37
CA ASN A 140 -3.64 -0.64 16.56
C ASN A 140 -4.34 -1.22 17.81
N ASN A 141 -5.61 -0.86 18.02
CA ASN A 141 -6.31 -1.20 19.26
C ASN A 141 -7.01 -2.55 19.19
N ASP A 142 -7.33 -3.05 18.00
CA ASP A 142 -8.16 -4.22 17.81
C ASP A 142 -7.56 -5.22 16.82
N VAL A 143 -7.57 -4.93 15.53
CA VAL A 143 -7.33 -5.92 14.46
C VAL A 143 -6.01 -6.66 14.62
N PHE A 144 -4.92 -5.95 14.91
CA PHE A 144 -3.60 -6.57 15.04
C PHE A 144 -3.26 -7.01 16.47
N GLN A 145 -4.16 -6.81 17.42
CA GLN A 145 -3.96 -7.19 18.82
C GLN A 145 -4.73 -8.45 19.22
N ARG A 146 -5.77 -8.83 18.49
CA ARG A 146 -6.60 -9.97 18.84
C ARG A 146 -6.03 -11.30 18.34
N PRO A 147 -5.99 -12.33 19.21
CA PRO A 147 -5.52 -13.67 18.81
C PRO A 147 -6.36 -14.33 17.71
N GLU A 148 -7.66 -14.03 17.65
CA GLU A 148 -8.60 -14.58 16.67
C GLU A 148 -8.33 -14.06 15.25
N HIS A 149 -7.65 -12.94 15.12
CA HIS A 149 -7.20 -12.41 13.85
C HIS A 149 -5.87 -13.03 13.37
N ILE A 150 -5.49 -14.14 13.98
CA ILE A 150 -4.31 -14.94 13.63
C ILE A 150 -4.31 -15.44 12.17
N SER A 151 -5.50 -15.47 11.54
CA SER A 151 -5.60 -15.72 10.08
C SER A 151 -4.90 -14.65 9.25
N LEU A 152 -4.66 -13.44 9.81
CA LEU A 152 -3.78 -12.43 9.26
C LEU A 152 -2.30 -12.75 9.49
N LYS A 153 -1.94 -13.72 10.33
CA LYS A 153 -0.64 -14.36 10.27
C LYS A 153 -0.54 -15.17 8.98
N ILE A 154 -0.48 -14.49 7.88
CA ILE A 154 0.08 -15.08 6.68
C ILE A 154 1.56 -15.27 7.00
N ARG A 155 1.88 -16.40 7.62
CA ARG A 155 3.22 -16.93 7.46
C ARG A 155 3.41 -16.99 5.97
N PRO A 156 4.42 -16.34 5.40
CA PRO A 156 4.77 -16.64 4.02
C PRO A 156 4.86 -18.16 4.00
N ARG A 157 4.00 -18.81 3.23
CA ARG A 157 4.20 -20.24 2.96
C ARG A 157 5.64 -20.28 2.47
N PRO A 158 6.52 -21.10 3.05
CA PRO A 158 7.80 -21.31 2.41
C PRO A 158 7.42 -21.60 0.97
N VAL A 159 7.90 -20.76 0.06
CA VAL A 159 7.74 -21.03 -1.36
C VAL A 159 8.39 -22.37 -1.51
N ASP A 160 7.59 -23.40 -1.71
CA ASP A 160 8.11 -24.71 -2.01
C ASP A 160 8.78 -24.57 -3.36
N THR A 161 10.09 -24.30 -3.34
CA THR A 161 10.91 -24.15 -4.53
C THR A 161 10.99 -25.46 -5.32
N SER A 162 10.35 -26.54 -4.82
CA SER A 162 10.19 -27.79 -5.57
C SER A 162 9.03 -27.77 -6.57
N PHE A 163 8.19 -26.76 -6.59
CA PHE A 163 7.29 -26.51 -7.71
C PHE A 163 8.09 -25.91 -8.85
N GLU A 164 8.65 -26.77 -9.69
CA GLU A 164 8.95 -26.39 -11.07
C GLU A 164 7.62 -26.07 -11.75
N PHE A 165 7.30 -24.78 -11.82
CA PHE A 165 6.28 -24.30 -12.74
C PHE A 165 6.82 -24.59 -14.15
N THR A 166 6.41 -25.69 -14.73
CA THR A 166 6.41 -25.82 -16.17
C THR A 166 5.27 -24.92 -16.65
N LEU A 167 5.60 -23.65 -16.91
CA LEU A 167 4.72 -22.77 -17.67
C LEU A 167 4.49 -23.44 -19.02
N ASP A 168 3.23 -23.62 -19.42
CA ASP A 168 2.98 -24.08 -20.77
C ASP A 168 3.41 -22.96 -21.77
N GLU A 169 3.53 -23.31 -23.04
CA GLU A 169 4.04 -22.38 -24.07
C GLU A 169 3.16 -21.13 -24.18
N ASP A 170 1.87 -21.22 -23.86
CA ASP A 170 0.93 -20.09 -23.88
C ASP A 170 1.14 -19.13 -22.69
N GLU A 171 1.50 -19.65 -21.51
CA GLU A 171 1.84 -18.83 -20.34
C GLU A 171 3.21 -18.15 -20.50
N LEU A 172 4.17 -18.79 -21.14
CA LEU A 172 5.45 -18.20 -21.53
C LEU A 172 5.25 -17.04 -22.52
N ALA A 173 4.40 -17.23 -23.54
CA ALA A 173 4.05 -16.20 -24.50
C ALA A 173 3.31 -15.00 -23.88
N LEU A 174 2.53 -15.23 -22.82
CA LEU A 174 1.86 -14.17 -22.05
C LEU A 174 2.88 -13.39 -21.22
N ASN A 175 3.82 -14.06 -20.57
CA ASN A 175 4.89 -13.42 -19.79
C ASN A 175 5.82 -12.58 -20.68
N ASP A 176 6.16 -13.07 -21.85
CA ASP A 176 6.95 -12.31 -22.84
C ASP A 176 6.20 -11.05 -23.32
N LYS A 177 4.88 -11.15 -23.54
CA LYS A 177 4.04 -9.97 -23.86
C LYS A 177 4.00 -8.97 -22.73
N ILE A 178 3.89 -9.41 -21.48
CA ILE A 178 3.89 -8.54 -20.31
C ILE A 178 5.25 -7.85 -20.16
N HIS A 179 6.35 -8.60 -20.36
CA HIS A 179 7.70 -8.05 -20.30
C HIS A 179 7.97 -7.06 -21.45
N TRP A 180 7.44 -7.34 -22.63
CA TRP A 180 7.52 -6.45 -23.79
C TRP A 180 6.73 -5.14 -23.60
N LEU A 181 5.53 -5.22 -23.02
CA LEU A 181 4.72 -4.03 -22.65
C LEU A 181 5.39 -3.17 -21.57
N ALA A 182 6.15 -3.78 -20.66
CA ALA A 182 6.90 -3.06 -19.63
C ALA A 182 8.16 -2.35 -20.19
N GLN A 183 8.62 -2.73 -21.37
CA GLN A 183 9.80 -2.14 -22.04
C GLN A 183 9.46 -1.11 -23.11
N MET A 184 8.17 -0.88 -23.41
CA MET A 184 7.77 0.13 -24.40
C MET A 184 7.97 1.55 -23.87
N PRO A 185 8.90 2.33 -24.39
CA PRO A 185 8.97 3.75 -24.07
C PRO A 185 7.81 4.46 -24.74
N GLY A 186 6.87 4.97 -23.95
CA GLY A 186 5.90 5.98 -24.45
C GLY A 186 4.47 5.50 -24.73
N LEU A 187 3.93 4.55 -23.97
CA LEU A 187 2.47 4.38 -23.88
C LEU A 187 1.89 5.12 -22.67
#